data_4bd74801ce9d3ca7ce891c074259020a
#
_entry.id   4bd74801ce9d3ca7ce891c074259020a
#
_cell.length_a   1.000
_cell.length_b   1.000
_cell.length_c   1.000
_cell.angle_alpha   90.00
_cell.angle_beta   90.00
_cell.angle_gamma   90.00
#
_symmetry.space_group_name_H-M   'P 1'
#
loop_
_entity.id
_entity.type
_entity.pdbx_description
1 polymer ?
#
loop_
_entity_poly.entity_id
_entity_poly.type
_entity_poly.pdbx_seq_one_letter_code
_entity_poly.pdbx_strand_id
1 'polypeptide(L)'
;MIFRMALLLCLLAPARGAVGATEVYHTAAQADSAPKYLTLAGGKIGGICVDLFRRMEAREPTLRIAGDQASLPLKRLEKKVRHGQLDFICGVGDSPERHSQFVYLQPAIFTVRYHLAVRSDDPVEIRGWEDVRALGQQGIILINHGSGAIARLQAIGGLLIDSGGIGSKANYDKLLMKRARFVYYRSPGFESDLREHGLGERIRILPTVMEETPFYILFHRHSAPERLTLFANTLQRLATSGELAALVERYR
;
A
#
# COMPACT_ATOMS: atom_id res chain seq x y z
N MET A 1 49.88 23.70 -64.58
CA MET A 1 49.19 22.59 -63.96
C MET A 1 48.90 22.97 -62.50
N ILE A 2 47.65 23.32 -62.20
CA ILE A 2 47.25 23.76 -60.83
C ILE A 2 46.35 22.67 -60.25
N PHE A 3 46.86 21.95 -59.25
CA PHE A 3 46.13 20.90 -58.50
C PHE A 3 45.20 21.57 -57.51
N ARG A 4 43.90 21.46 -57.72
CA ARG A 4 42.87 21.85 -56.72
C ARG A 4 42.63 20.69 -55.78
N MET A 5 43.05 20.81 -54.52
CA MET A 5 42.77 19.89 -53.43
C MET A 5 41.37 20.21 -52.87
N ALA A 6 40.41 19.33 -53.10
CA ALA A 6 39.05 19.46 -52.53
C ALA A 6 39.06 18.93 -51.09
N LEU A 7 38.76 19.84 -50.15
CA LEU A 7 38.65 19.53 -48.71
C LEU A 7 37.24 18.96 -48.48
N LEU A 8 37.12 17.66 -48.19
CA LEU A 8 35.87 17.00 -47.87
C LEU A 8 35.58 17.27 -46.38
N LEU A 9 34.62 18.16 -46.11
CA LEU A 9 34.14 18.46 -44.77
C LEU A 9 33.09 17.39 -44.36
N CYS A 10 33.47 16.38 -43.56
CA CYS A 10 32.53 15.44 -42.94
C CYS A 10 31.75 16.16 -41.87
N LEU A 11 30.51 16.47 -42.13
CA LEU A 11 29.51 16.95 -41.14
C LEU A 11 29.12 15.73 -40.26
N LEU A 12 29.69 15.66 -39.05
CA LEU A 12 29.17 14.79 -37.99
C LEU A 12 27.85 15.35 -37.50
N ALA A 13 26.73 14.79 -37.97
CA ALA A 13 25.42 15.04 -37.39
C ALA A 13 25.37 14.43 -35.96
N PRO A 14 25.00 15.20 -34.92
CA PRO A 14 24.81 14.61 -33.60
C PRO A 14 23.70 13.56 -33.65
N ALA A 15 23.99 12.32 -33.27
CA ALA A 15 23.00 11.28 -33.07
C ALA A 15 22.03 11.76 -31.97
N ARG A 16 20.86 12.24 -32.36
CA ARG A 16 19.76 12.45 -31.43
C ARG A 16 19.37 11.07 -30.93
N GLY A 17 19.72 10.76 -29.68
CA GLY A 17 19.22 9.58 -28.99
C GLY A 17 17.69 9.58 -29.11
N ALA A 18 17.14 8.53 -29.69
CA ALA A 18 15.70 8.34 -29.75
C ALA A 18 15.17 8.30 -28.30
N VAL A 19 14.52 9.36 -27.86
CA VAL A 19 13.71 9.30 -26.62
C VAL A 19 12.63 8.27 -26.89
N GLY A 20 12.70 7.14 -26.19
CA GLY A 20 11.72 6.07 -26.32
C GLY A 20 10.31 6.63 -26.16
N ALA A 21 9.35 6.06 -26.87
CA ALA A 21 7.94 6.45 -26.76
C ALA A 21 7.49 6.38 -25.30
N THR A 22 6.75 7.38 -24.85
CA THR A 22 6.23 7.41 -23.47
C THR A 22 5.14 6.35 -23.30
N GLU A 23 5.34 5.43 -22.36
CA GLU A 23 4.38 4.39 -21.96
C GLU A 23 3.45 4.93 -20.88
N VAL A 24 2.15 5.01 -21.17
CA VAL A 24 1.14 5.43 -20.21
C VAL A 24 0.47 4.23 -19.57
N TYR A 25 0.45 4.21 -18.24
CA TYR A 25 -0.20 3.19 -17.42
C TYR A 25 -1.40 3.79 -16.70
N HIS A 26 -2.56 3.17 -16.85
CA HIS A 26 -3.80 3.65 -16.25
C HIS A 26 -4.12 2.89 -14.97
N THR A 27 -4.44 3.64 -13.93
CA THR A 27 -4.89 3.09 -12.63
C THR A 27 -6.00 3.97 -12.06
N ALA A 28 -6.45 3.66 -10.84
CA ALA A 28 -7.24 4.56 -10.02
C ALA A 28 -6.94 4.31 -8.53
N ALA A 29 -7.20 5.30 -7.69
CA ALA A 29 -7.02 5.19 -6.25
C ALA A 29 -8.06 4.23 -5.65
N GLN A 30 -7.66 3.48 -4.64
CA GLN A 30 -8.61 2.71 -3.85
C GLN A 30 -9.26 3.61 -2.80
N ALA A 31 -10.59 3.62 -2.78
CA ALA A 31 -11.36 4.31 -1.73
C ALA A 31 -11.10 3.69 -0.34
N ASP A 32 -11.21 4.50 0.70
CA ASP A 32 -11.15 4.10 2.12
C ASP A 32 -9.92 3.25 2.47
N SER A 33 -8.75 3.68 2.02
CA SER A 33 -7.52 2.88 2.13
C SER A 33 -6.30 3.65 2.66
N ALA A 34 -6.51 4.66 3.51
CA ALA A 34 -5.41 5.37 4.19
C ALA A 34 -4.44 4.39 4.90
N PRO A 35 -3.14 4.67 4.92
CA PRO A 35 -2.43 5.77 4.27
C PRO A 35 -2.02 5.49 2.82
N LYS A 36 -2.46 4.37 2.24
CA LYS A 36 -2.15 3.97 0.85
C LYS A 36 -2.63 5.03 -0.15
N TYR A 37 -3.87 5.49 0.04
CA TYR A 37 -4.43 6.65 -0.62
C TYR A 37 -5.10 7.55 0.42
N LEU A 38 -4.83 8.85 0.36
CA LEU A 38 -5.33 9.87 1.26
C LEU A 38 -6.03 10.96 0.46
N THR A 39 -7.15 11.44 0.97
CA THR A 39 -7.77 12.67 0.43
C THR A 39 -7.12 13.87 1.11
N LEU A 40 -6.42 14.68 0.32
CA LEU A 40 -5.75 15.90 0.76
C LEU A 40 -6.66 17.12 0.62
N ALA A 41 -6.19 18.27 1.10
CA ALA A 41 -6.87 19.55 0.91
C ALA A 41 -7.16 19.81 -0.59
N GLY A 42 -8.34 20.33 -0.89
CA GLY A 42 -8.79 20.57 -2.26
C GLY A 42 -9.23 19.31 -3.03
N GLY A 43 -9.43 18.17 -2.33
CA GLY A 43 -9.93 16.94 -2.94
C GLY A 43 -8.87 16.15 -3.74
N LYS A 44 -7.61 16.57 -3.73
CA LYS A 44 -6.51 15.82 -4.34
C LYS A 44 -6.28 14.49 -3.62
N ILE A 45 -5.91 13.47 -4.37
CA ILE A 45 -5.50 12.19 -3.81
C ILE A 45 -3.99 12.14 -3.70
N GLY A 46 -3.50 11.83 -2.51
CA GLY A 46 -2.10 11.57 -2.17
C GLY A 46 -1.94 10.17 -1.54
N GLY A 47 -0.86 9.98 -0.79
CA GLY A 47 -0.59 8.74 -0.07
C GLY A 47 0.53 7.90 -0.70
N ILE A 48 0.83 6.75 -0.07
CA ILE A 48 1.98 5.89 -0.43
C ILE A 48 2.02 5.58 -1.93
N CYS A 49 0.87 5.19 -2.52
CA CYS A 49 0.83 4.81 -3.94
C CYS A 49 1.06 5.99 -4.87
N VAL A 50 0.44 7.15 -4.61
CA VAL A 50 0.63 8.34 -5.46
C VAL A 50 2.06 8.82 -5.39
N ASP A 51 2.65 8.88 -4.21
CA ASP A 51 4.06 9.27 -4.03
C ASP A 51 5.02 8.27 -4.70
N LEU A 52 4.71 6.98 -4.65
CA LEU A 52 5.45 5.96 -5.38
C LEU A 52 5.40 6.21 -6.89
N PHE A 53 4.21 6.50 -7.44
CA PHE A 53 4.04 6.78 -8.87
C PHE A 53 4.91 7.97 -9.32
N ARG A 54 4.89 9.07 -8.57
CA ARG A 54 5.70 10.25 -8.89
C ARG A 54 7.20 9.95 -8.84
N ARG A 55 7.66 9.11 -7.92
CA ARG A 55 9.06 8.66 -7.88
C ARG A 55 9.41 7.74 -9.05
N MET A 56 8.51 6.84 -9.43
CA MET A 56 8.71 6.00 -10.61
C MET A 56 8.83 6.82 -11.89
N GLU A 57 7.93 7.79 -12.09
CA GLU A 57 7.97 8.72 -13.24
C GLU A 57 9.24 9.58 -13.28
N ALA A 58 9.74 9.99 -12.10
CA ALA A 58 10.98 10.76 -12.02
C ALA A 58 12.23 9.90 -12.32
N ARG A 59 12.20 8.61 -12.02
CA ARG A 59 13.29 7.66 -12.26
C ARG A 59 13.28 7.05 -13.65
N GLU A 60 12.13 7.04 -14.31
CA GLU A 60 11.93 6.48 -15.63
C GLU A 60 11.12 7.47 -16.51
N PRO A 61 11.82 8.31 -17.29
CA PRO A 61 11.18 9.37 -18.10
C PRO A 61 10.22 8.85 -19.16
N THR A 62 10.31 7.60 -19.55
CA THR A 62 9.41 6.95 -20.52
C THR A 62 8.15 6.39 -19.88
N LEU A 63 8.04 6.40 -18.55
CA LEU A 63 6.89 5.90 -17.79
C LEU A 63 6.00 7.06 -17.35
N ARG A 64 4.69 6.94 -17.58
CA ARG A 64 3.67 7.86 -17.05
C ARG A 64 2.53 7.07 -16.44
N ILE A 65 1.98 7.57 -15.33
CA ILE A 65 0.85 6.97 -14.63
C ILE A 65 -0.31 7.95 -14.62
N ALA A 66 -1.46 7.51 -15.09
CA ALA A 66 -2.67 8.30 -15.22
C ALA A 66 -3.85 7.68 -14.48
N GLY A 67 -4.81 8.52 -14.06
CA GLY A 67 -6.05 8.10 -13.43
C GLY A 67 -5.99 7.96 -11.91
N ASP A 68 -4.83 8.14 -11.28
CA ASP A 68 -4.60 8.02 -9.84
C ASP A 68 -5.38 9.05 -8.98
N GLN A 69 -6.00 10.04 -9.63
CA GLN A 69 -6.86 11.04 -8.98
C GLN A 69 -8.35 10.65 -9.01
N ALA A 70 -8.73 9.51 -9.59
CA ALA A 70 -10.07 8.96 -9.52
C ALA A 70 -10.13 7.87 -8.45
N SER A 71 -11.14 7.89 -7.57
CA SER A 71 -11.26 6.93 -6.47
C SER A 71 -12.37 5.91 -6.73
N LEU A 72 -12.08 4.63 -6.49
CA LEU A 72 -13.00 3.50 -6.68
C LEU A 72 -12.86 2.47 -5.55
N PRO A 73 -13.93 1.77 -5.17
CA PRO A 73 -13.84 0.60 -4.30
C PRO A 73 -12.97 -0.50 -4.89
N LEU A 74 -12.22 -1.25 -4.04
CA LEU A 74 -11.27 -2.29 -4.47
C LEU A 74 -11.89 -3.30 -5.46
N LYS A 75 -13.07 -3.81 -5.19
CA LYS A 75 -13.77 -4.78 -6.08
C LYS A 75 -14.04 -4.21 -7.47
N ARG A 76 -14.28 -2.90 -7.57
CA ARG A 76 -14.46 -2.23 -8.87
C ARG A 76 -13.11 -2.06 -9.60
N LEU A 77 -12.04 -1.74 -8.87
CA LEU A 77 -10.68 -1.72 -9.41
C LEU A 77 -10.27 -3.09 -9.98
N GLU A 78 -10.44 -4.15 -9.19
CA GLU A 78 -10.16 -5.53 -9.62
C GLU A 78 -10.94 -5.88 -10.90
N LYS A 79 -12.24 -5.54 -10.95
CA LYS A 79 -13.06 -5.75 -12.14
C LYS A 79 -12.51 -5.00 -13.36
N LYS A 80 -12.15 -3.72 -13.19
CA LYS A 80 -11.64 -2.90 -14.30
C LYS A 80 -10.30 -3.40 -14.84
N VAL A 81 -9.38 -3.81 -13.96
CA VAL A 81 -8.10 -4.39 -14.39
C VAL A 81 -8.31 -5.72 -15.11
N ARG A 82 -9.17 -6.60 -14.62
CA ARG A 82 -9.52 -7.86 -15.31
C ARG A 82 -10.09 -7.68 -16.71
N HIS A 83 -10.78 -6.58 -16.96
CA HIS A 83 -11.34 -6.26 -18.29
C HIS A 83 -10.43 -5.33 -19.12
N GLY A 84 -9.18 -5.10 -18.70
CA GLY A 84 -8.23 -4.26 -19.45
C GLY A 84 -8.61 -2.77 -19.50
N GLN A 85 -9.54 -2.31 -18.65
CA GLN A 85 -9.93 -0.89 -18.55
C GLN A 85 -8.97 -0.08 -17.67
N LEU A 86 -8.18 -0.75 -16.86
CA LEU A 86 -7.05 -0.25 -16.10
C LEU A 86 -5.91 -1.25 -16.27
N ASP A 87 -4.68 -0.77 -16.20
CA ASP A 87 -3.50 -1.60 -16.32
C ASP A 87 -3.16 -2.30 -14.99
N PHE A 88 -3.30 -1.58 -13.87
CA PHE A 88 -2.87 -2.11 -12.58
C PHE A 88 -3.63 -1.52 -11.39
N ILE A 89 -3.44 -2.16 -10.23
CA ILE A 89 -3.86 -1.69 -8.89
C ILE A 89 -2.64 -1.62 -7.99
N CYS A 90 -2.50 -0.55 -7.21
CA CYS A 90 -1.42 -0.40 -6.24
C CYS A 90 -1.86 -0.80 -4.83
N GLY A 91 -0.98 -1.52 -4.12
CA GLY A 91 -1.13 -1.80 -2.71
C GLY A 91 -2.23 -2.82 -2.40
N VAL A 92 -2.14 -3.99 -2.97
CA VAL A 92 -3.06 -5.12 -2.71
C VAL A 92 -2.30 -6.26 -2.07
N GLY A 93 -2.85 -6.79 -0.99
CA GLY A 93 -2.30 -7.94 -0.28
C GLY A 93 -2.44 -9.23 -1.08
N ASP A 94 -1.56 -10.16 -0.79
CA ASP A 94 -1.57 -11.48 -1.39
C ASP A 94 -2.85 -12.26 -1.05
N SER A 95 -3.37 -13.00 -2.02
CA SER A 95 -4.47 -13.93 -1.82
C SER A 95 -4.50 -14.98 -2.93
N PRO A 96 -4.75 -16.27 -2.61
CA PRO A 96 -4.82 -17.35 -3.60
C PRO A 96 -5.82 -17.08 -4.73
N GLU A 97 -6.96 -16.48 -4.42
CA GLU A 97 -7.99 -16.13 -5.39
C GLU A 97 -7.48 -15.15 -6.46
N ARG A 98 -6.62 -14.20 -6.06
CA ARG A 98 -6.06 -13.20 -6.97
C ARG A 98 -4.96 -13.74 -7.88
N HIS A 99 -4.20 -14.73 -7.46
CA HIS A 99 -3.13 -15.33 -8.27
C HIS A 99 -3.62 -15.89 -9.61
N SER A 100 -4.85 -16.36 -9.68
CA SER A 100 -5.43 -16.83 -10.94
C SER A 100 -5.78 -15.70 -11.92
N GLN A 101 -5.87 -14.46 -11.46
CA GLN A 101 -6.43 -13.32 -12.19
C GLN A 101 -5.43 -12.20 -12.47
N PHE A 102 -4.38 -12.08 -11.66
CA PHE A 102 -3.43 -10.98 -11.70
C PHE A 102 -1.97 -11.45 -11.65
N VAL A 103 -1.08 -10.60 -12.15
CA VAL A 103 0.37 -10.71 -11.93
C VAL A 103 0.76 -9.81 -10.78
N TYR A 104 1.40 -10.40 -9.77
CA TYR A 104 1.98 -9.68 -8.63
C TYR A 104 3.38 -9.21 -8.99
N LEU A 105 3.60 -7.90 -9.14
CA LEU A 105 4.93 -7.38 -9.41
C LEU A 105 5.80 -7.42 -8.16
N GLN A 106 7.01 -7.92 -8.34
CA GLN A 106 8.06 -7.87 -7.33
C GLN A 106 8.92 -6.59 -7.47
N PRO A 107 9.47 -6.08 -6.38
CA PRO A 107 9.23 -6.49 -4.98
C PRO A 107 7.88 -6.00 -4.44
N ALA A 108 7.49 -6.49 -3.26
CA ALA A 108 6.40 -5.88 -2.49
C ALA A 108 6.70 -4.40 -2.24
N ILE A 109 5.69 -3.54 -2.34
CA ILE A 109 5.86 -2.10 -2.15
C ILE A 109 5.97 -1.72 -0.68
N PHE A 110 5.25 -2.42 0.19
CA PHE A 110 5.36 -2.36 1.65
C PHE A 110 4.71 -3.59 2.28
N THR A 111 5.03 -3.82 3.55
CA THR A 111 4.38 -4.85 4.35
C THR A 111 3.42 -4.19 5.32
N VAL A 112 2.16 -4.62 5.30
CA VAL A 112 1.18 -4.27 6.32
C VAL A 112 1.39 -5.19 7.51
N ARG A 113 1.64 -4.60 8.67
CA ARG A 113 1.74 -5.29 9.95
C ARG A 113 0.53 -4.98 10.80
N TYR A 114 -0.02 -6.00 11.41
CA TYR A 114 -1.14 -5.83 12.32
C TYR A 114 -0.66 -5.99 13.75
N HIS A 115 -1.09 -5.05 14.58
CA HIS A 115 -0.77 -5.00 15.98
C HIS A 115 -2.04 -4.97 16.83
N LEU A 116 -1.90 -5.35 18.08
CA LEU A 116 -2.87 -5.03 19.11
C LEU A 116 -2.45 -3.75 19.81
N ALA A 117 -3.41 -2.91 20.15
CA ALA A 117 -3.21 -1.78 21.04
C ALA A 117 -4.10 -1.91 22.26
N VAL A 118 -3.64 -1.35 23.36
CA VAL A 118 -4.30 -1.35 24.66
C VAL A 118 -4.31 0.04 25.24
N ARG A 119 -5.05 0.27 26.32
CA ARG A 119 -4.91 1.51 27.08
C ARG A 119 -3.48 1.63 27.61
N SER A 120 -2.98 2.82 27.74
CA SER A 120 -1.60 3.07 28.22
C SER A 120 -1.36 2.57 29.64
N ASP A 121 -2.41 2.51 30.48
CA ASP A 121 -2.38 1.98 31.85
C ASP A 121 -2.48 0.45 31.96
N ASP A 122 -2.70 -0.25 30.86
CA ASP A 122 -2.81 -1.71 30.86
C ASP A 122 -1.40 -2.36 30.75
N PRO A 123 -0.91 -3.09 31.75
CA PRO A 123 0.44 -3.67 31.74
C PRO A 123 0.56 -4.94 30.90
N VAL A 124 -0.49 -5.34 30.18
CA VAL A 124 -0.51 -6.62 29.46
C VAL A 124 0.61 -6.70 28.42
N GLU A 125 1.23 -7.85 28.34
CA GLU A 125 2.14 -8.26 27.29
C GLU A 125 1.52 -9.39 26.50
N ILE A 126 1.58 -9.31 25.19
CA ILE A 126 1.07 -10.34 24.26
C ILE A 126 2.21 -10.74 23.34
N ARG A 127 2.49 -12.03 23.25
CA ARG A 127 3.51 -12.62 22.39
C ARG A 127 2.91 -13.33 21.18
N GLY A 128 1.61 -13.67 21.27
CA GLY A 128 0.89 -14.35 20.20
C GLY A 128 -0.59 -14.51 20.52
N TRP A 129 -1.31 -15.18 19.65
CA TRP A 129 -2.75 -15.39 19.79
C TRP A 129 -3.13 -16.27 20.98
N GLU A 130 -2.22 -17.14 21.42
CA GLU A 130 -2.45 -18.00 22.61
C GLU A 130 -2.62 -17.15 23.86
N ASP A 131 -1.80 -16.10 24.03
CA ASP A 131 -1.91 -15.20 25.18
C ASP A 131 -3.27 -14.50 25.19
N VAL A 132 -3.75 -14.09 24.00
CA VAL A 132 -5.07 -13.47 23.86
C VAL A 132 -6.19 -14.45 24.23
N ARG A 133 -6.10 -15.72 23.77
CA ARG A 133 -7.08 -16.76 24.10
C ARG A 133 -7.12 -17.05 25.59
N ALA A 134 -5.97 -17.09 26.26
CA ALA A 134 -5.85 -17.36 27.69
C ALA A 134 -6.59 -16.32 28.55
N LEU A 135 -6.81 -15.11 28.04
CA LEU A 135 -7.56 -14.06 28.72
C LEU A 135 -9.09 -14.27 28.73
N GLY A 136 -9.61 -15.21 27.90
CA GLY A 136 -11.04 -15.48 27.79
C GLY A 136 -11.87 -14.21 27.59
N GLN A 137 -12.86 -13.97 28.45
CA GLN A 137 -13.74 -12.79 28.37
C GLN A 137 -13.00 -11.44 28.51
N GLN A 138 -11.82 -11.43 29.06
CA GLN A 138 -10.98 -10.22 29.18
C GLN A 138 -10.17 -9.93 27.90
N GLY A 139 -10.16 -10.84 26.91
CA GLY A 139 -9.39 -10.76 25.68
C GLY A 139 -10.18 -10.24 24.47
N ILE A 140 -11.26 -9.47 24.66
CA ILE A 140 -12.08 -8.95 23.54
C ILE A 140 -11.24 -8.03 22.65
N ILE A 141 -11.28 -8.32 21.34
CA ILE A 141 -10.60 -7.59 20.27
C ILE A 141 -11.59 -6.75 19.49
N LEU A 142 -11.37 -5.45 19.47
CA LEU A 142 -12.10 -4.50 18.60
C LEU A 142 -11.46 -4.43 17.23
N ILE A 143 -12.26 -4.49 16.19
CA ILE A 143 -11.86 -4.29 14.80
C ILE A 143 -12.91 -3.47 14.06
N ASN A 144 -12.48 -2.65 13.11
CA ASN A 144 -13.40 -1.81 12.34
C ASN A 144 -14.40 -2.66 11.53
N HIS A 145 -15.64 -2.25 11.54
CA HIS A 145 -16.71 -2.85 10.73
C HIS A 145 -16.28 -2.88 9.25
N GLY A 146 -16.55 -4.00 8.56
CA GLY A 146 -16.18 -4.17 7.15
C GLY A 146 -14.69 -4.38 6.88
N SER A 147 -13.85 -4.47 7.92
CA SER A 147 -12.42 -4.76 7.75
C SER A 147 -12.21 -6.13 7.09
N GLY A 148 -11.37 -6.17 6.05
CA GLY A 148 -10.97 -7.43 5.42
C GLY A 148 -10.18 -8.39 6.34
N ALA A 149 -9.74 -7.92 7.51
CA ALA A 149 -9.04 -8.75 8.50
C ALA A 149 -10.00 -9.56 9.40
N ILE A 150 -11.31 -9.26 9.41
CA ILE A 150 -12.28 -9.97 10.25
C ILE A 150 -12.28 -11.47 9.95
N ALA A 151 -12.35 -11.85 8.68
CA ALA A 151 -12.35 -13.27 8.28
C ALA A 151 -11.06 -13.99 8.71
N ARG A 152 -9.91 -13.31 8.65
CA ARG A 152 -8.64 -13.88 9.11
C ARG A 152 -8.63 -14.09 10.62
N LEU A 153 -9.06 -13.10 11.41
CA LEU A 153 -9.18 -13.24 12.86
C LEU A 153 -10.14 -14.38 13.25
N GLN A 154 -11.25 -14.52 12.54
CA GLN A 154 -12.19 -15.61 12.76
C GLN A 154 -11.57 -16.97 12.43
N ALA A 155 -10.76 -17.07 11.37
CA ALA A 155 -10.09 -18.30 10.99
C ALA A 155 -9.01 -18.75 12.00
N ILE A 156 -8.42 -17.82 12.79
CA ILE A 156 -7.51 -18.16 13.89
C ILE A 156 -8.22 -18.98 14.98
N GLY A 157 -9.51 -18.70 15.19
CA GLY A 157 -10.36 -19.43 16.15
C GLY A 157 -10.08 -19.08 17.62
N GLY A 158 -11.09 -19.25 18.47
CA GLY A 158 -10.99 -19.06 19.93
C GLY A 158 -10.79 -17.60 20.38
N LEU A 159 -10.95 -16.62 19.49
CA LEU A 159 -10.85 -15.19 19.79
C LEU A 159 -12.23 -14.57 19.97
N LEU A 160 -12.37 -13.65 20.91
CA LEU A 160 -13.58 -12.85 21.08
C LEU A 160 -13.45 -11.54 20.30
N ILE A 161 -14.25 -11.38 19.26
CA ILE A 161 -14.14 -10.28 18.29
C ILE A 161 -15.40 -9.41 18.34
N ASP A 162 -15.24 -8.12 18.58
CA ASP A 162 -16.28 -7.10 18.39
C ASP A 162 -15.96 -6.28 17.13
N SER A 163 -16.71 -6.52 16.06
CA SER A 163 -16.61 -5.82 14.76
C SER A 163 -17.73 -4.81 14.53
N GLY A 164 -18.43 -4.38 15.59
CA GLY A 164 -19.55 -3.45 15.50
C GLY A 164 -19.16 -1.97 15.44
N GLY A 165 -17.87 -1.61 15.60
CA GLY A 165 -17.41 -0.22 15.55
C GLY A 165 -17.28 0.30 14.12
N ILE A 166 -17.96 1.40 13.81
CA ILE A 166 -17.83 2.10 12.52
C ILE A 166 -16.70 3.14 12.67
N GLY A 167 -15.59 2.90 11.99
CA GLY A 167 -14.38 3.72 12.09
C GLY A 167 -13.53 3.44 13.34
N SER A 168 -12.28 3.89 13.32
CA SER A 168 -11.32 3.63 14.39
C SER A 168 -11.70 4.33 15.70
N LYS A 169 -12.23 5.55 15.63
CA LYS A 169 -12.63 6.31 16.83
C LYS A 169 -13.64 5.57 17.70
N ALA A 170 -14.66 4.94 17.11
CA ALA A 170 -15.67 4.18 17.86
C ALA A 170 -15.04 3.02 18.65
N ASN A 171 -14.01 2.36 18.08
CA ASN A 171 -13.25 1.30 18.75
C ASN A 171 -12.35 1.86 19.83
N TYR A 172 -11.68 3.01 19.63
CA TYR A 172 -10.89 3.65 20.67
C TYR A 172 -11.76 4.07 21.85
N ASP A 173 -12.95 4.63 21.62
CA ASP A 173 -13.87 4.98 22.69
C ASP A 173 -14.31 3.73 23.50
N LYS A 174 -14.65 2.62 22.85
CA LYS A 174 -14.94 1.34 23.52
C LYS A 174 -13.76 0.84 24.35
N LEU A 175 -12.54 0.91 23.81
CA LEU A 175 -11.31 0.52 24.51
C LEU A 175 -11.12 1.36 25.79
N LEU A 176 -11.24 2.67 25.68
CA LEU A 176 -11.07 3.60 26.81
C LEU A 176 -12.17 3.47 27.86
N MET A 177 -13.38 3.08 27.44
CA MET A 177 -14.51 2.73 28.34
C MET A 177 -14.38 1.33 28.96
N LYS A 178 -13.27 0.61 28.71
CA LYS A 178 -13.01 -0.75 29.22
C LYS A 178 -14.04 -1.80 28.75
N ARG A 179 -14.73 -1.56 27.61
CA ARG A 179 -15.66 -2.51 27.01
C ARG A 179 -14.98 -3.64 26.26
N ALA A 180 -13.71 -3.44 25.92
CA ALA A 180 -12.81 -4.43 25.36
C ALA A 180 -11.39 -4.11 25.80
N ARG A 181 -10.45 -5.05 25.61
CA ARG A 181 -9.06 -4.86 26.02
C ARG A 181 -8.17 -4.47 24.87
N PHE A 182 -8.46 -4.90 23.63
CA PHE A 182 -7.60 -4.73 22.47
C PHE A 182 -8.31 -4.00 21.33
N VAL A 183 -7.54 -3.17 20.60
CA VAL A 183 -7.87 -2.74 19.25
C VAL A 183 -6.88 -3.40 18.31
N TYR A 184 -7.37 -4.10 17.29
CA TYR A 184 -6.57 -4.67 16.21
C TYR A 184 -6.55 -3.74 15.02
N TYR A 185 -5.37 -3.24 14.68
CA TYR A 185 -5.19 -2.27 13.62
C TYR A 185 -3.89 -2.50 12.84
N ARG A 186 -3.78 -1.89 11.68
CA ARG A 186 -2.66 -2.05 10.78
C ARG A 186 -1.66 -0.90 10.85
N SER A 187 -0.37 -1.23 10.67
CA SER A 187 0.72 -0.29 10.40
C SER A 187 1.26 -0.54 8.97
N PRO A 188 1.62 0.46 8.15
CA PRO A 188 1.62 1.89 8.51
C PRO A 188 0.21 2.47 8.69
N GLY A 189 0.13 3.55 9.45
CA GLY A 189 -1.09 4.32 9.67
C GLY A 189 -1.66 4.25 11.10
N PHE A 190 -1.21 3.33 11.96
CA PHE A 190 -1.76 3.20 13.31
C PHE A 190 -1.40 4.39 14.19
N GLU A 191 -0.12 4.73 14.23
CA GLU A 191 0.37 5.86 15.03
C GLU A 191 -0.20 7.19 14.56
N SER A 192 -0.32 7.38 13.24
CA SER A 192 -0.92 8.59 12.68
C SER A 192 -2.40 8.70 13.01
N ASP A 193 -3.15 7.60 12.96
CA ASP A 193 -4.57 7.57 13.33
C ASP A 193 -4.78 7.89 14.81
N LEU A 194 -3.94 7.35 15.70
CA LEU A 194 -3.97 7.71 17.12
C LEU A 194 -3.66 9.18 17.37
N ARG A 195 -2.67 9.75 16.66
CA ARG A 195 -2.34 11.18 16.77
C ARG A 195 -3.48 12.07 16.26
N GLU A 196 -4.09 11.73 15.15
CA GLU A 196 -5.22 12.47 14.58
C GLU A 196 -6.41 12.54 15.54
N HIS A 197 -6.62 11.48 16.35
CA HIS A 197 -7.65 11.45 17.37
C HIS A 197 -7.20 12.00 18.76
N GLY A 198 -5.95 12.46 18.90
CA GLY A 198 -5.40 12.94 20.16
C GLY A 198 -5.24 11.86 21.24
N LEU A 199 -5.00 10.61 20.83
CA LEU A 199 -5.01 9.43 21.72
C LEU A 199 -3.63 8.79 21.94
N GLY A 200 -2.56 9.35 21.40
CA GLY A 200 -1.21 8.77 21.46
C GLY A 200 -0.69 8.51 22.88
N GLU A 201 -1.09 9.32 23.86
CA GLU A 201 -0.70 9.13 25.28
C GLU A 201 -1.64 8.18 26.05
N ARG A 202 -2.84 7.94 25.54
CA ARG A 202 -3.89 7.16 26.21
C ARG A 202 -3.96 5.72 25.72
N ILE A 203 -3.41 5.44 24.54
CA ILE A 203 -3.40 4.13 23.88
C ILE A 203 -1.97 3.83 23.47
N ARG A 204 -1.46 2.67 23.87
CA ARG A 204 -0.16 2.17 23.43
C ARG A 204 -0.32 0.98 22.49
N ILE A 205 0.47 0.97 21.46
CA ILE A 205 0.57 -0.16 20.50
C ILE A 205 1.52 -1.20 21.11
N LEU A 206 1.08 -2.46 21.14
CA LEU A 206 1.94 -3.56 21.56
C LEU A 206 3.01 -3.83 20.49
N PRO A 207 4.26 -4.13 20.88
CA PRO A 207 5.36 -4.32 19.93
C PRO A 207 5.20 -5.56 19.07
N THR A 208 4.46 -6.55 19.56
CA THR A 208 4.26 -7.84 18.84
C THR A 208 3.51 -7.63 17.54
N VAL A 209 4.11 -8.09 16.46
CA VAL A 209 3.44 -8.19 15.15
C VAL A 209 2.58 -9.45 15.17
N MET A 210 1.27 -9.27 15.14
CA MET A 210 0.31 -10.38 15.18
C MET A 210 0.13 -11.04 13.81
N GLU A 211 0.24 -10.26 12.73
CA GLU A 211 0.19 -10.71 11.34
C GLU A 211 1.00 -9.76 10.45
N GLU A 212 1.57 -10.31 9.38
CA GLU A 212 2.20 -9.55 8.30
C GLU A 212 1.59 -9.93 6.96
N THR A 213 1.39 -8.94 6.10
CA THR A 213 0.93 -9.16 4.74
C THR A 213 1.67 -8.22 3.79
N PRO A 214 2.50 -8.74 2.89
CA PRO A 214 3.13 -7.92 1.86
C PRO A 214 2.08 -7.42 0.87
N PHE A 215 2.19 -6.15 0.49
CA PHE A 215 1.32 -5.49 -0.48
C PHE A 215 2.08 -5.19 -1.75
N TYR A 216 1.44 -5.46 -2.87
CA TYR A 216 2.04 -5.46 -4.20
C TYR A 216 1.31 -4.52 -5.15
N ILE A 217 1.92 -4.29 -6.30
CA ILE A 217 1.24 -3.80 -7.49
C ILE A 217 0.76 -5.01 -8.29
N LEU A 218 -0.53 -5.02 -8.61
CA LEU A 218 -1.17 -6.09 -9.37
C LEU A 218 -1.48 -5.61 -10.77
N PHE A 219 -0.95 -6.29 -11.78
CA PHE A 219 -1.27 -6.05 -13.17
C PHE A 219 -2.28 -7.07 -13.70
N HIS A 220 -2.92 -6.71 -14.81
CA HIS A 220 -3.72 -7.65 -15.57
C HIS A 220 -2.88 -8.87 -16.01
N ARG A 221 -3.47 -10.08 -15.96
CA ARG A 221 -2.74 -11.33 -16.23
C ARG A 221 -2.12 -11.37 -17.64
N HIS A 222 -2.76 -10.73 -18.61
CA HIS A 222 -2.32 -10.70 -20.01
C HIS A 222 -1.65 -9.37 -20.40
N SER A 223 -1.10 -8.63 -19.42
CA SER A 223 -0.30 -7.43 -19.72
C SER A 223 0.95 -7.83 -20.53
N ALA A 224 1.32 -6.99 -21.50
CA ALA A 224 2.49 -7.23 -22.35
C ALA A 224 3.76 -7.34 -21.48
N PRO A 225 4.62 -8.36 -21.72
CA PRO A 225 5.82 -8.59 -20.90
C PRO A 225 6.75 -7.39 -20.81
N GLU A 226 6.88 -6.60 -21.89
CA GLU A 226 7.72 -5.41 -21.95
C GLU A 226 7.24 -4.34 -20.98
N ARG A 227 5.92 -4.13 -20.90
CA ARG A 227 5.28 -3.19 -19.98
C ARG A 227 5.48 -3.62 -18.53
N LEU A 228 5.32 -4.91 -18.23
CA LEU A 228 5.58 -5.46 -16.90
C LEU A 228 7.05 -5.28 -16.51
N THR A 229 7.97 -5.57 -17.43
CA THR A 229 9.42 -5.48 -17.21
C THR A 229 9.85 -4.04 -16.91
N LEU A 230 9.40 -3.06 -17.71
CA LEU A 230 9.71 -1.66 -17.48
C LEU A 230 9.26 -1.19 -16.10
N PHE A 231 8.02 -1.53 -15.74
CA PHE A 231 7.43 -1.13 -14.46
C PHE A 231 8.13 -1.83 -13.28
N ALA A 232 8.37 -3.15 -13.36
CA ALA A 232 9.04 -3.94 -12.33
C ALA A 232 10.48 -3.48 -12.11
N ASN A 233 11.25 -3.23 -13.19
CA ASN A 233 12.62 -2.76 -13.10
C ASN A 233 12.69 -1.37 -12.43
N THR A 234 11.74 -0.49 -12.72
CA THR A 234 11.67 0.83 -12.09
C THR A 234 11.36 0.72 -10.60
N LEU A 235 10.41 -0.14 -10.24
CA LEU A 235 10.08 -0.44 -8.83
C LEU A 235 11.30 -1.06 -8.10
N GLN A 236 11.99 -2.00 -8.74
CA GLN A 236 13.18 -2.65 -8.18
C GLN A 236 14.31 -1.65 -7.91
N ARG A 237 14.55 -0.69 -8.81
CA ARG A 237 15.54 0.38 -8.60
C ARG A 237 15.22 1.21 -7.36
N LEU A 238 13.95 1.58 -7.14
CA LEU A 238 13.53 2.31 -5.94
C LEU A 238 13.68 1.47 -4.66
N ALA A 239 13.42 0.18 -4.74
CA ALA A 239 13.60 -0.73 -3.61
C ALA A 239 15.09 -0.87 -3.25
N THR A 240 15.94 -1.12 -4.23
CA THR A 240 17.39 -1.32 -4.03
C THR A 240 18.10 -0.05 -3.53
N SER A 241 17.66 1.14 -3.97
CA SER A 241 18.21 2.42 -3.50
C SER A 241 17.75 2.81 -2.09
N GLY A 242 16.79 2.08 -1.50
CA GLY A 242 16.18 2.44 -0.21
C GLY A 242 15.09 3.52 -0.29
N GLU A 243 14.87 4.11 -1.47
CA GLU A 243 13.86 5.16 -1.65
C GLU A 243 12.44 4.68 -1.38
N LEU A 244 12.14 3.42 -1.72
CA LEU A 244 10.84 2.82 -1.44
C LEU A 244 10.60 2.70 0.06
N ALA A 245 11.59 2.22 0.82
CA ALA A 245 11.49 2.12 2.28
C ALA A 245 11.35 3.50 2.94
N ALA A 246 12.17 4.48 2.55
CA ALA A 246 12.09 5.84 3.05
C ALA A 246 10.76 6.53 2.71
N LEU A 247 10.15 6.19 1.56
CA LEU A 247 8.83 6.68 1.19
C LEU A 247 7.75 6.15 2.15
N VAL A 248 7.75 4.84 2.40
CA VAL A 248 6.75 4.19 3.26
C VAL A 248 6.87 4.66 4.71
N GLU A 249 8.10 4.88 5.20
CA GLU A 249 8.37 5.35 6.55
C GLU A 249 7.71 6.70 6.88
N ARG A 250 7.54 7.57 5.90
CA ARG A 250 6.85 8.87 6.08
C ARG A 250 5.37 8.75 6.43
N TYR A 251 4.81 7.55 6.27
CA TYR A 251 3.39 7.24 6.52
C TYR A 251 3.14 6.40 7.78
N ARG A 252 4.15 6.26 8.64
CA ARG A 252 4.01 5.67 9.98
C ARG A 252 3.23 6.54 10.95
#